data_7fabc794f885458ca6befeee73a69f13
#
_entry.id   7fabc794f885458ca6befeee73a69f13
#
_cell.length_a   1.000
_cell.length_b   1.000
_cell.length_c   1.000
_cell.angle_alpha   90.00
_cell.angle_beta   90.00
_cell.angle_gamma   90.00
#
_symmetry.space_group_name_H-M   'P 1'
#
loop_
_entity.id
_entity.type
_entity.pdbx_description
1 polymer ?
#
loop_
_entity_poly.entity_id
_entity_poly.type
_entity_poly.pdbx_seq_one_letter_code
_entity_poly.pdbx_strand_id
1 'polypeptide(L)' 'MQEVLKDNHILTINDVAAILRCSKTHVSHVLAGKIPGIPRLTHIAMGRRKLVRRDWLDQWMETNNQR' A
#
# COMPACT_ATOMS: atom_id res chain seq x y z
N MET A 1 11.18 20.37 -8.28
CA MET A 1 10.40 20.19 -7.58
C MET A 1 9.49 19.14 -7.84
N GLN A 2 9.00 18.96 -8.84
CA GLN A 2 8.19 17.98 -9.11
C GLN A 2 8.86 16.71 -9.10
N GLU A 3 10.05 16.61 -9.27
CA GLU A 3 10.76 15.42 -9.28
C GLU A 3 10.51 14.72 -8.03
N VAL A 4 10.43 15.41 -7.01
CA VAL A 4 10.23 14.81 -5.76
C VAL A 4 8.97 14.02 -5.77
N LEU A 5 7.97 14.53 -6.40
CA LEU A 5 6.76 13.82 -6.47
C LEU A 5 6.85 12.61 -7.29
N LYS A 6 7.70 12.65 -8.29
CA LYS A 6 7.79 11.56 -9.13
C LYS A 6 8.40 10.42 -8.45
N ASP A 7 9.08 10.57 -7.38
CA ASP A 7 9.68 9.46 -6.77
C ASP A 7 8.68 8.55 -6.17
N ASN A 8 7.46 8.80 -6.36
CA ASN A 8 6.48 7.89 -5.92
C ASN A 8 6.45 7.70 -4.47
N HIS A 9 6.65 8.69 -3.74
CA HIS A 9 6.56 8.59 -2.33
C HIS A 9 5.12 8.31 -1.92
N ILE A 10 4.16 8.70 -2.74
CA ILE A 10 2.75 8.47 -2.44
C ILE A 10 2.16 7.58 -3.51
N LEU A 11 1.59 6.46 -3.08
CA LEU A 11 1.03 5.50 -4.01
C LEU A 11 -0.47 5.40 -3.83
N THR A 12 -1.17 5.13 -4.90
CA THR A 12 -2.61 4.92 -4.85
C THR A 12 -2.83 3.41 -4.69
N ILE A 13 -4.08 3.00 -4.52
CA ILE A 13 -4.41 1.60 -4.45
C ILE A 13 -4.02 0.90 -5.76
N ASN A 14 -4.21 1.59 -6.89
CA ASN A 14 -3.82 1.00 -8.16
C ASN A 14 -2.32 0.74 -8.19
N ASP A 15 -1.53 1.67 -7.68
CA ASP A 15 -0.08 1.53 -7.69
C ASP A 15 0.33 0.35 -6.78
N VAL A 16 -0.28 0.25 -5.63
CA VAL A 16 0.07 -0.81 -4.71
C VAL A 16 -0.31 -2.17 -5.30
N ALA A 17 -1.48 -2.24 -5.92
CA ALA A 17 -1.91 -3.48 -6.54
C ALA A 17 -0.94 -3.91 -7.64
N ALA A 18 -0.45 -2.96 -8.42
CA ALA A 18 0.48 -3.27 -9.47
C ALA A 18 1.81 -3.75 -8.90
N ILE A 19 2.29 -3.12 -7.86
CA ILE A 19 3.54 -3.51 -7.25
C ILE A 19 3.43 -4.89 -6.63
N LEU A 20 2.32 -5.16 -5.96
CA LEU A 20 2.14 -6.45 -5.32
C LEU A 20 1.57 -7.50 -6.27
N ARG A 21 1.18 -7.07 -7.48
CA ARG A 21 0.66 -7.98 -8.49
C ARG A 21 -0.59 -8.68 -8.00
N CYS A 22 -1.48 -7.94 -7.42
CA CYS A 22 -2.73 -8.50 -6.96
C CYS A 22 -3.86 -7.56 -7.34
N SER A 23 -5.08 -7.90 -6.98
CA SER A 23 -6.21 -7.08 -7.37
C SER A 23 -6.38 -5.90 -6.43
N LYS A 24 -7.08 -4.88 -6.89
CA LYS A 24 -7.36 -3.73 -6.06
C LYS A 24 -8.23 -4.11 -4.90
N THR A 25 -9.12 -5.07 -5.07
CA THR A 25 -9.98 -5.52 -4.01
C THR A 25 -9.14 -6.15 -2.89
N HIS A 26 -8.13 -6.92 -3.27
CA HIS A 26 -7.27 -7.53 -2.28
C HIS A 26 -6.53 -6.44 -1.49
N VAL A 27 -6.01 -5.43 -2.18
CA VAL A 27 -5.31 -4.34 -1.52
C VAL A 27 -6.25 -3.64 -0.55
N SER A 28 -7.48 -3.42 -0.97
CA SER A 28 -8.44 -2.76 -0.13
C SER A 28 -8.69 -3.55 1.15
N HIS A 29 -8.74 -4.87 1.05
CA HIS A 29 -8.94 -5.71 2.22
C HIS A 29 -7.72 -5.69 3.13
N VAL A 30 -6.53 -5.60 2.56
CA VAL A 30 -5.32 -5.51 3.36
C VAL A 30 -5.32 -4.19 4.13
N LEU A 31 -5.72 -3.10 3.49
CA LEU A 31 -5.76 -1.81 4.16
C LEU A 31 -6.80 -1.79 5.26
N ALA A 32 -7.87 -2.53 5.09
CA ALA A 32 -8.91 -2.58 6.08
C ALA A 32 -8.61 -3.59 7.20
N GLY A 33 -7.54 -4.36 7.05
CA GLY A 33 -7.19 -5.34 8.06
C GLY A 33 -8.10 -6.54 8.07
N LYS A 34 -8.69 -6.89 6.90
CA LYS A 34 -9.62 -7.97 6.84
C LYS A 34 -9.01 -9.31 6.50
N ILE A 35 -7.76 -9.38 6.24
CA ILE A 35 -7.14 -10.64 5.86
C ILE A 35 -6.46 -11.25 7.07
N PRO A 36 -6.90 -12.39 7.51
CA PRO A 36 -6.35 -13.01 8.70
C PRO A 36 -4.88 -13.36 8.49
N GLY A 37 -4.09 -13.12 9.50
CA GLY A 37 -2.68 -13.44 9.44
C GLY A 37 -1.82 -12.44 8.71
N ILE A 38 -2.44 -11.42 8.11
CA ILE A 38 -1.70 -10.41 7.41
C ILE A 38 -1.87 -9.07 8.12
N PRO A 39 -0.80 -8.42 8.52
CA PRO A 39 -0.94 -7.15 9.22
C PRO A 39 -1.49 -6.09 8.30
N ARG A 40 -2.17 -5.13 8.89
CA ARG A 40 -2.76 -4.09 8.11
C ARG A 40 -1.72 -3.17 7.59
N LEU A 41 -1.82 -2.74 6.37
CA LEU A 41 -0.89 -1.81 5.76
C LEU A 41 -1.28 -0.39 6.16
N THR A 42 -0.34 0.34 6.68
CA THR A 42 -0.58 1.72 7.07
C THR A 42 -0.88 2.56 5.83
N HIS A 43 -1.88 3.38 5.92
CA HIS A 43 -2.25 4.22 4.78
C HIS A 43 -2.90 5.51 5.26
N ILE A 44 -3.09 6.43 4.34
CA ILE A 44 -3.75 7.69 4.60
C ILE A 44 -5.08 7.66 3.91
N ALA A 45 -6.16 7.91 4.64
CA ALA A 45 -7.47 7.95 4.02
C ALA A 45 -7.84 9.39 3.75
N MET A 46 -8.10 9.73 2.50
CA MET A 46 -8.50 11.06 2.15
C MET A 46 -9.82 10.97 1.41
N GLY A 47 -10.90 11.11 2.11
CA GLY A 47 -12.20 10.96 1.51
C GLY A 47 -12.34 9.56 0.99
N ARG A 48 -12.56 9.43 -0.32
CA ARG A 48 -12.69 8.13 -0.88
C ARG A 48 -11.40 7.58 -1.32
N ARG A 49 -10.31 8.33 -1.25
CA ARG A 49 -9.05 7.85 -1.72
C ARG A 49 -8.25 7.32 -0.61
N LYS A 50 -7.48 6.30 -0.83
CA LYS A 50 -6.55 5.76 0.13
C LYS A 50 -5.18 5.81 -0.48
N LEU A 51 -4.23 6.37 0.25
CA LEU A 51 -2.89 6.56 -0.24
C LEU A 51 -1.90 5.88 0.70
N VAL A 52 -0.83 5.35 0.14
CA VAL A 52 0.17 4.66 0.92
C VAL A 52 1.52 5.25 0.61
N ARG A 53 2.31 5.53 1.60
CA ARG A 53 3.66 6.01 1.33
C ARG A 53 4.50 4.83 0.90
N ARG A 54 5.42 5.09 0.01
CA ARG A 54 6.26 4.02 -0.52
C ARG A 54 7.07 3.34 0.57
N ASP A 55 7.60 4.11 1.50
CA ASP A 55 8.39 3.51 2.55
C ASP A 55 7.53 2.66 3.49
N TRP A 56 6.28 3.00 3.68
CA TRP A 56 5.40 2.18 4.47
C TRP A 56 5.16 0.84 3.78
N LEU A 57 5.00 0.88 2.47
CA LEU A 57 4.79 -0.33 1.72
C LEU A 57 6.03 -1.22 1.78
N ASP A 58 7.19 -0.62 1.65
CA ASP A 58 8.43 -1.37 1.69
C ASP A 58 8.61 -2.04 3.04
N GLN A 59 8.33 -1.33 4.12
CA GLN A 59 8.43 -1.91 5.44
C GLN A 59 7.41 -3.01 5.64
N TRP A 60 6.22 -2.82 5.14
CA TRP A 60 5.17 -3.83 5.26
C TRP A 60 5.56 -5.09 4.50
N MET A 61 6.16 -4.93 3.34
CA MET A 61 6.58 -6.07 2.56
C MET A 61 7.69 -6.82 3.26
N GLU A 62 8.60 -6.12 3.89
CA GLU A 62 9.64 -6.78 4.61
C GLU A 62 9.11 -7.52 5.80
N THR A 63 8.17 -6.96 6.50
CA THR A 63 7.58 -7.61 7.64
C THR A 63 6.85 -8.88 7.25
N ASN A 64 6.21 -8.85 6.08
CA ASN A 64 5.47 -10.01 5.65
C ASN A 64 6.24 -10.97 4.82
N ASN A 65 7.45 -10.68 4.51
CA ASN A 65 8.22 -11.53 3.67
C ASN A 65 8.93 -12.49 4.52
N GLN A 66 8.25 -13.30 5.26
CA GLN A 66 8.90 -14.17 6.03
C GLN A 66 9.01 -15.34 5.39
N ARG A 67 9.56 -15.88 5.11
CA ARG A 67 9.66 -16.98 4.42
C ARG A 67 10.74 -17.59 4.63
#